data_98d49731e3c3b22ba062577962bce1ae
#
_entry.id   98d49731e3c3b22ba062577962bce1ae
#
_cell.length_a   1.000
_cell.length_b   1.000
_cell.length_c   1.000
_cell.angle_alpha   90.00
_cell.angle_beta   90.00
_cell.angle_gamma   90.00
#
_symmetry.space_group_name_H-M   'P 1'
#
loop_
_entity.id
_entity.type
_entity.pdbx_description
1 polymer ?
#
loop_
_entity_poly.entity_id
_entity_poly.type
_entity_poly.pdbx_seq_one_letter_code
_entity_poly.pdbx_strand_id
1 'polypeptide(L)'
;VKPIGQRYNNVKKVGDKELILNTEIFNHQYVNRQATVISKPIIGDTDIDVGSDVILHHNVFRRWHNQYGKEKNSKSYFNEDTYIVQPDQIFLYKKFWQWHSPKGFCWVKPIKNKDKYANSETQENVGIIKYTDGTFKKNDLVGFTPISNYEFVIDGELLYRVYTKFITIKYEYQGNEETYN
;
A
#
# COMPACT_ATOMS: atom_id res chain seq x y z
N VAL A 1 7.05 -12.77 -7.91
CA VAL A 1 6.50 -11.50 -8.45
C VAL A 1 7.53 -10.75 -9.25
N LYS A 2 7.07 -9.89 -10.16
CA LYS A 2 7.88 -8.96 -10.94
C LYS A 2 7.41 -7.52 -10.67
N PRO A 3 8.32 -6.53 -10.46
CA PRO A 3 7.90 -5.15 -10.25
C PRO A 3 7.19 -4.58 -11.50
N ILE A 4 6.19 -3.75 -11.29
CA ILE A 4 5.57 -2.96 -12.35
C ILE A 4 6.39 -1.67 -12.49
N GLY A 5 7.12 -1.54 -13.60
CA GLY A 5 8.07 -0.44 -13.80
C GLY A 5 9.38 -0.67 -13.06
N GLN A 6 10.01 0.42 -12.62
CA GLN A 6 11.31 0.38 -11.95
C GLN A 6 11.17 0.03 -10.45
N ARG A 7 12.26 -0.42 -9.82
CA ARG A 7 12.29 -0.73 -8.37
C ARG A 7 12.11 0.51 -7.47
N TYR A 8 12.43 1.69 -8.00
CA TYR A 8 12.35 2.97 -7.30
C TYR A 8 11.61 4.00 -8.13
N ASN A 9 10.66 4.68 -7.52
CA ASN A 9 9.88 5.77 -8.12
C ASN A 9 10.50 7.14 -7.74
N ASN A 10 11.81 7.26 -7.91
CA ASN A 10 12.58 8.44 -7.51
C ASN A 10 12.91 9.38 -8.66
N VAL A 11 12.29 9.16 -9.82
CA VAL A 11 12.47 10.00 -11.01
C VAL A 11 11.15 10.64 -11.39
N LYS A 12 11.15 11.96 -11.60
CA LYS A 12 10.00 12.72 -12.09
C LYS A 12 10.32 13.30 -13.46
N LYS A 13 9.45 13.07 -14.43
CA LYS A 13 9.52 13.75 -15.74
C LYS A 13 8.98 15.15 -15.64
N VAL A 14 9.75 16.12 -16.10
CA VAL A 14 9.36 17.55 -16.22
C VAL A 14 9.67 17.99 -17.65
N GLY A 15 8.65 17.99 -18.50
CA GLY A 15 8.83 18.15 -19.95
C GLY A 15 9.64 16.98 -20.52
N ASP A 16 10.69 17.28 -21.29
CA ASP A 16 11.58 16.27 -21.88
C ASP A 16 12.73 15.83 -20.96
N LYS A 17 12.78 16.35 -19.73
CA LYS A 17 13.86 16.08 -18.77
C LYS A 17 13.40 15.16 -17.66
N GLU A 18 14.30 14.28 -17.20
CA GLU A 18 14.11 13.45 -16.03
C GLU A 18 14.82 14.10 -14.83
N LEU A 19 14.08 14.35 -13.76
CA LEU A 19 14.57 14.89 -12.50
C LEU A 19 14.65 13.75 -11.47
N ILE A 20 15.85 13.50 -10.95
CA ILE A 20 16.04 12.56 -9.84
C ILE A 20 15.64 13.28 -8.55
N LEU A 21 14.58 12.79 -7.89
CA LEU A 21 14.05 13.39 -6.68
C LEU A 21 14.88 13.04 -5.44
N ASN A 22 15.43 11.84 -5.40
CA ASN A 22 16.24 11.35 -4.29
C ASN A 22 17.18 10.25 -4.77
N THR A 23 18.43 10.29 -4.34
CA THR A 23 19.46 9.29 -4.64
C THR A 23 19.63 8.26 -3.52
N GLU A 24 18.96 8.45 -2.37
CA GLU A 24 19.05 7.53 -1.23
C GLU A 24 18.26 6.26 -1.46
N ILE A 25 18.95 5.15 -1.67
CA ILE A 25 18.33 3.84 -1.82
C ILE A 25 17.66 3.33 -0.52
N PHE A 26 17.93 3.97 0.62
CA PHE A 26 17.29 3.65 1.91
C PHE A 26 15.92 4.29 2.08
N ASN A 27 15.60 5.34 1.32
CA ASN A 27 14.34 6.04 1.50
C ASN A 27 13.18 5.19 0.98
N HIS A 28 12.45 4.58 1.91
CA HIS A 28 11.35 3.66 1.63
C HIS A 28 10.15 4.33 0.93
N GLN A 29 10.04 5.66 0.96
CA GLN A 29 8.97 6.40 0.28
C GLN A 29 9.08 6.27 -1.25
N TYR A 30 10.30 6.13 -1.76
CA TYR A 30 10.55 6.00 -3.21
C TYR A 30 10.66 4.54 -3.67
N VAL A 31 10.62 3.58 -2.77
CA VAL A 31 10.61 2.16 -3.15
C VAL A 31 9.27 1.84 -3.80
N ASN A 32 9.33 1.26 -5.00
CA ASN A 32 8.14 0.75 -5.67
C ASN A 32 7.48 -0.33 -4.81
N ARG A 33 6.16 -0.34 -4.78
CA ARG A 33 5.36 -1.32 -4.04
C ARG A 33 4.42 -2.13 -4.93
N GLN A 34 4.44 -1.85 -6.24
CA GLN A 34 3.56 -2.50 -7.21
C GLN A 34 4.29 -3.61 -7.95
N ALA A 35 3.64 -4.76 -8.05
CA ALA A 35 4.17 -5.90 -8.76
C ALA A 35 3.06 -6.71 -9.44
N THR A 36 3.47 -7.54 -10.40
CA THR A 36 2.61 -8.56 -11.01
C THR A 36 3.06 -9.94 -10.55
N VAL A 37 2.11 -10.79 -10.21
CA VAL A 37 2.37 -12.19 -9.82
C VAL A 37 2.72 -12.99 -11.08
N ILE A 38 3.89 -13.64 -11.07
CA ILE A 38 4.37 -14.46 -12.21
C ILE A 38 4.28 -15.96 -11.93
N SER A 39 4.20 -16.36 -10.66
CA SER A 39 4.07 -17.76 -10.25
C SER A 39 3.40 -17.84 -8.89
N LYS A 40 2.73 -18.97 -8.63
CA LYS A 40 2.13 -19.33 -7.34
C LYS A 40 3.00 -20.31 -6.57
N PRO A 41 2.86 -20.42 -5.25
CA PRO A 41 3.51 -21.48 -4.49
C PRO A 41 3.02 -22.87 -4.95
N ILE A 42 3.91 -23.85 -4.90
CA ILE A 42 3.57 -25.24 -5.21
C ILE A 42 2.75 -25.86 -4.06
N ILE A 43 3.08 -25.48 -2.83
CA ILE A 43 2.41 -25.94 -1.61
C ILE A 43 1.75 -24.72 -0.96
N GLY A 44 0.50 -24.88 -0.59
CA GLY A 44 -0.33 -23.82 -0.02
C GLY A 44 -1.31 -23.25 -1.04
N ASP A 45 -2.46 -22.88 -0.53
CA ASP A 45 -3.53 -22.29 -1.34
C ASP A 45 -3.49 -20.78 -1.23
N THR A 46 -3.72 -20.09 -2.33
CA THR A 46 -3.81 -18.63 -2.40
C THR A 46 -4.89 -18.21 -3.39
N ASP A 47 -5.69 -17.25 -2.98
CA ASP A 47 -6.70 -16.62 -3.82
C ASP A 47 -6.13 -15.70 -4.90
N ILE A 48 -4.80 -15.49 -4.90
CA ILE A 48 -4.13 -14.57 -5.81
C ILE A 48 -3.74 -15.32 -7.08
N ASP A 49 -4.20 -14.87 -8.22
CA ASP A 49 -3.94 -15.50 -9.51
C ASP A 49 -2.63 -15.01 -10.16
N VAL A 50 -2.04 -15.86 -11.00
CA VAL A 50 -0.93 -15.44 -11.87
C VAL A 50 -1.42 -14.35 -12.81
N GLY A 51 -0.62 -13.30 -12.99
CA GLY A 51 -1.00 -12.10 -13.74
C GLY A 51 -1.72 -11.04 -12.89
N SER A 52 -2.06 -11.33 -11.63
CA SER A 52 -2.65 -10.33 -10.73
C SER A 52 -1.65 -9.27 -10.33
N ASP A 53 -2.09 -8.01 -10.29
CA ASP A 53 -1.33 -6.94 -9.66
C ASP A 53 -1.44 -7.03 -8.14
N VAL A 54 -0.35 -6.72 -7.46
CA VAL A 54 -0.25 -6.72 -6.00
C VAL A 54 0.45 -5.47 -5.48
N ILE A 55 0.04 -5.02 -4.29
CA ILE A 55 0.77 -4.03 -3.50
C ILE A 55 1.56 -4.75 -2.43
N LEU A 56 2.85 -4.46 -2.36
CA LEU A 56 3.80 -5.17 -1.52
C LEU A 56 4.37 -4.28 -0.40
N HIS A 57 4.91 -4.93 0.60
CA HIS A 57 5.76 -4.28 1.59
C HIS A 57 7.01 -3.70 0.91
N HIS A 58 7.39 -2.46 1.26
CA HIS A 58 8.54 -1.77 0.65
C HIS A 58 9.86 -2.55 0.76
N ASN A 59 10.03 -3.40 1.77
CA ASN A 59 11.24 -4.20 1.94
C ASN A 59 11.47 -5.23 0.83
N VAL A 60 10.45 -5.57 0.01
CA VAL A 60 10.58 -6.53 -1.08
C VAL A 60 11.56 -6.02 -2.13
N PHE A 61 11.42 -4.78 -2.57
CA PHE A 61 12.26 -4.19 -3.63
C PHE A 61 13.41 -3.34 -3.10
N ARG A 62 13.47 -3.14 -1.78
CA ARG A 62 14.49 -2.30 -1.15
C ARG A 62 15.88 -2.84 -1.38
N ARG A 63 16.84 -1.93 -1.59
CA ARG A 63 18.30 -2.15 -1.57
C ARG A 63 18.89 -1.51 -0.33
N TRP A 64 20.05 -1.98 0.09
CA TRP A 64 20.78 -1.43 1.21
C TRP A 64 22.28 -1.61 1.03
N HIS A 65 23.10 -0.86 1.76
CA HIS A 65 24.55 -1.02 1.78
C HIS A 65 25.00 -1.76 3.04
N ASN A 66 25.90 -2.72 2.87
CA ASN A 66 26.52 -3.37 4.01
C ASN A 66 27.59 -2.45 4.64
N GLN A 67 28.23 -2.92 5.73
CA GLN A 67 29.27 -2.17 6.45
C GLN A 67 30.50 -1.80 5.58
N TYR A 68 30.68 -2.43 4.44
CA TYR A 68 31.76 -2.15 3.48
C TYR A 68 31.29 -1.24 2.33
N GLY A 69 30.12 -0.64 2.42
CA GLY A 69 29.54 0.20 1.36
C GLY A 69 29.06 -0.56 0.12
N LYS A 70 29.07 -1.91 0.14
CA LYS A 70 28.59 -2.72 -1.00
C LYS A 70 27.08 -2.82 -0.98
N GLU A 71 26.45 -2.47 -2.11
CA GLU A 71 25.02 -2.61 -2.31
C GLU A 71 24.57 -4.08 -2.22
N LYS A 72 23.45 -4.29 -1.54
CA LYS A 72 22.81 -5.59 -1.36
C LYS A 72 21.33 -5.50 -1.70
N ASN A 73 20.82 -6.59 -2.23
CA ASN A 73 19.39 -6.77 -2.45
C ASN A 73 18.66 -7.24 -1.17
N SER A 74 17.35 -7.12 -1.18
CA SER A 74 16.48 -7.67 -0.13
C SER A 74 16.57 -9.21 -0.07
N LYS A 75 16.06 -9.78 1.01
CA LYS A 75 15.90 -11.24 1.14
C LYS A 75 14.92 -11.85 0.13
N SER A 76 14.01 -11.03 -0.41
CA SER A 76 13.04 -11.44 -1.42
C SER A 76 13.64 -11.53 -2.83
N TYR A 77 14.80 -10.95 -3.07
CA TYR A 77 15.44 -10.96 -4.39
C TYR A 77 15.84 -12.38 -4.80
N PHE A 78 15.37 -12.83 -5.94
CA PHE A 78 15.72 -14.13 -6.50
C PHE A 78 16.71 -13.98 -7.68
N ASN A 79 16.32 -13.22 -8.68
CA ASN A 79 17.18 -12.86 -9.80
C ASN A 79 16.74 -11.50 -10.35
N GLU A 80 17.33 -11.05 -11.46
CA GLU A 80 16.96 -9.79 -12.09
C GLU A 80 15.46 -9.76 -12.38
N ASP A 81 14.78 -8.73 -11.84
CA ASP A 81 13.33 -8.52 -11.96
C ASP A 81 12.42 -9.61 -11.37
N THR A 82 12.95 -10.54 -10.59
CA THR A 82 12.13 -11.58 -9.96
C THR A 82 12.35 -11.63 -8.45
N TYR A 83 11.25 -11.70 -7.70
CA TYR A 83 11.25 -11.67 -6.23
C TYR A 83 10.32 -12.74 -5.68
N ILE A 84 10.79 -13.44 -4.63
CA ILE A 84 9.99 -14.37 -3.86
C ILE A 84 9.41 -13.62 -2.68
N VAL A 85 8.07 -13.58 -2.56
CA VAL A 85 7.38 -12.86 -1.50
C VAL A 85 6.64 -13.82 -0.59
N GLN A 86 6.62 -13.49 0.69
CA GLN A 86 5.82 -14.18 1.69
C GLN A 86 4.39 -13.62 1.68
N PRO A 87 3.37 -14.39 2.09
CA PRO A 87 1.98 -13.93 2.12
C PRO A 87 1.77 -12.64 2.94
N ASP A 88 2.49 -12.48 4.05
CA ASP A 88 2.44 -11.30 4.93
C ASP A 88 3.04 -10.03 4.30
N GLN A 89 3.83 -10.19 3.24
CA GLN A 89 4.38 -9.08 2.45
C GLN A 89 3.41 -8.57 1.38
N ILE A 90 2.30 -9.26 1.13
CA ILE A 90 1.27 -8.86 0.16
C ILE A 90 0.21 -8.08 0.92
N PHE A 91 0.07 -6.81 0.60
CA PHE A 91 -0.80 -5.88 1.31
C PHE A 91 -2.16 -5.70 0.62
N LEU A 92 -2.19 -5.84 -0.70
CA LEU A 92 -3.40 -5.76 -1.51
C LEU A 92 -3.17 -6.56 -2.79
N TYR A 93 -4.22 -7.15 -3.35
CA TYR A 93 -4.14 -7.88 -4.61
C TYR A 93 -5.36 -7.65 -5.48
N LYS A 94 -5.18 -7.64 -6.81
CA LYS A 94 -6.28 -7.56 -7.77
C LYS A 94 -6.83 -8.94 -8.10
N LYS A 95 -8.15 -9.07 -8.06
CA LYS A 95 -8.89 -10.23 -8.58
C LYS A 95 -10.11 -9.70 -9.32
N PHE A 96 -10.34 -10.16 -10.55
CA PHE A 96 -11.43 -9.65 -11.41
C PHE A 96 -11.46 -8.12 -11.50
N TRP A 97 -10.28 -7.50 -11.69
CA TRP A 97 -10.08 -6.04 -11.83
C TRP A 97 -10.40 -5.22 -10.56
N GLN A 98 -10.71 -5.89 -9.45
CA GLN A 98 -10.97 -5.25 -8.17
C GLN A 98 -9.86 -5.53 -7.16
N TRP A 99 -9.54 -4.53 -6.34
CA TRP A 99 -8.62 -4.70 -5.23
C TRP A 99 -9.28 -5.44 -4.06
N HIS A 100 -8.56 -6.39 -3.51
CA HIS A 100 -8.95 -7.18 -2.34
C HIS A 100 -7.89 -7.08 -1.25
N SER A 101 -8.35 -6.96 -0.01
CA SER A 101 -7.47 -6.94 1.16
C SER A 101 -7.27 -8.35 1.71
N PRO A 102 -6.03 -8.73 2.06
CA PRO A 102 -5.80 -9.93 2.85
C PRO A 102 -6.50 -9.86 4.21
N LYS A 103 -6.77 -11.03 4.81
CA LYS A 103 -7.38 -11.13 6.13
C LYS A 103 -6.62 -10.33 7.19
N GLY A 104 -7.35 -9.68 8.09
CA GLY A 104 -6.83 -8.89 9.19
C GLY A 104 -6.53 -7.44 8.85
N PHE A 105 -6.84 -6.97 7.63
CA PHE A 105 -6.60 -5.60 7.21
C PHE A 105 -7.78 -5.01 6.47
N CYS A 106 -7.98 -3.71 6.72
CA CYS A 106 -8.89 -2.87 5.94
C CYS A 106 -8.12 -1.70 5.34
N TRP A 107 -8.64 -1.17 4.25
CA TRP A 107 -8.12 0.01 3.58
C TRP A 107 -9.15 1.12 3.66
N VAL A 108 -8.73 2.20 4.27
CA VAL A 108 -9.61 3.29 4.67
C VAL A 108 -9.24 4.54 3.87
N LYS A 109 -10.21 5.14 3.22
CA LYS A 109 -10.06 6.44 2.57
C LYS A 109 -10.28 7.53 3.61
N PRO A 110 -9.32 8.46 3.82
CA PRO A 110 -9.49 9.55 4.76
C PRO A 110 -10.62 10.47 4.33
N ILE A 111 -11.28 11.09 5.30
CA ILE A 111 -12.27 12.14 5.05
C ILE A 111 -11.65 13.52 5.33
N LYS A 112 -12.17 14.55 4.68
CA LYS A 112 -11.72 15.92 4.91
C LYS A 112 -12.07 16.38 6.31
N ASN A 113 -11.18 17.16 6.90
CA ASN A 113 -11.46 17.79 8.17
C ASN A 113 -12.51 18.89 7.96
N LYS A 114 -13.56 18.88 8.79
CA LYS A 114 -14.60 19.90 8.76
C LYS A 114 -14.16 21.21 9.42
N ASP A 115 -13.17 21.14 10.30
CA ASP A 115 -12.57 22.32 10.92
C ASP A 115 -11.52 22.92 10.01
N LYS A 116 -11.80 24.12 9.49
CA LYS A 116 -10.90 24.88 8.61
C LYS A 116 -9.63 25.37 9.32
N TYR A 117 -9.59 25.36 10.64
CA TYR A 117 -8.45 25.78 11.45
C TYR A 117 -7.64 24.62 11.99
N ALA A 118 -8.02 23.38 11.66
CA ALA A 118 -7.26 22.21 12.06
C ALA A 118 -5.89 22.17 11.36
N ASN A 119 -4.89 21.62 12.06
CA ASN A 119 -3.54 21.47 11.53
C ASN A 119 -3.45 20.39 10.42
N SER A 120 -4.48 19.59 10.24
CA SER A 120 -4.55 18.51 9.24
C SER A 120 -5.73 18.70 8.31
N GLU A 121 -5.50 18.52 7.01
CA GLU A 121 -6.54 18.56 5.98
C GLU A 121 -7.49 17.36 6.08
N THR A 122 -7.05 16.28 6.73
CA THR A 122 -7.85 15.09 6.96
C THR A 122 -8.24 14.94 8.41
N GLN A 123 -9.42 14.37 8.66
CA GLN A 123 -9.85 14.03 10.00
C GLN A 123 -9.00 12.88 10.54
N GLU A 124 -8.39 13.07 11.69
CA GLU A 124 -7.50 12.09 12.29
C GLU A 124 -8.27 10.83 12.72
N ASN A 125 -7.70 9.68 12.38
CA ASN A 125 -8.19 8.36 12.81
C ASN A 125 -9.64 8.02 12.43
N VAL A 126 -10.18 8.69 11.41
CA VAL A 126 -11.53 8.43 10.87
C VAL A 126 -11.46 8.36 9.35
N GLY A 127 -12.26 7.47 8.76
CA GLY A 127 -12.36 7.38 7.32
C GLY A 127 -13.36 6.32 6.86
N ILE A 128 -13.47 6.17 5.56
CA ILE A 128 -14.45 5.30 4.90
C ILE A 128 -13.75 4.04 4.37
N ILE A 129 -14.27 2.87 4.68
CA ILE A 129 -13.72 1.59 4.20
C ILE A 129 -13.84 1.52 2.67
N LYS A 130 -12.69 1.41 2.00
CA LYS A 130 -12.62 1.21 0.54
C LYS A 130 -12.43 -0.25 0.16
N TYR A 131 -11.48 -0.94 0.81
CA TYR A 131 -11.23 -2.37 0.65
C TYR A 131 -11.22 -3.03 2.01
N THR A 132 -11.79 -4.23 2.09
CA THR A 132 -12.03 -4.94 3.35
C THR A 132 -11.62 -6.41 3.24
N ASP A 133 -11.32 -7.00 4.37
CA ASP A 133 -11.11 -8.44 4.55
C ASP A 133 -12.43 -9.22 4.76
N GLY A 134 -13.57 -8.52 4.66
CA GLY A 134 -14.91 -9.07 4.89
C GLY A 134 -15.50 -8.80 6.29
N THR A 135 -14.71 -8.28 7.23
CA THR A 135 -15.19 -7.96 8.60
C THR A 135 -16.09 -6.73 8.61
N PHE A 136 -15.72 -5.70 7.85
CA PHE A 136 -16.52 -4.49 7.67
C PHE A 136 -17.07 -4.43 6.24
N LYS A 137 -18.14 -3.68 6.04
CA LYS A 137 -18.67 -3.45 4.69
C LYS A 137 -17.93 -2.31 4.02
N LYS A 138 -17.81 -2.38 2.70
CA LYS A 138 -17.35 -1.26 1.89
C LYS A 138 -18.29 -0.05 2.14
N ASN A 139 -17.71 1.12 2.25
CA ASN A 139 -18.34 2.40 2.57
C ASN A 139 -18.78 2.55 4.05
N ASP A 140 -18.44 1.62 4.95
CA ASP A 140 -18.62 1.88 6.38
C ASP A 140 -17.72 3.05 6.81
N LEU A 141 -18.26 4.01 7.56
CA LEU A 141 -17.50 5.06 8.22
C LEU A 141 -16.97 4.51 9.55
N VAL A 142 -15.66 4.55 9.73
CA VAL A 142 -15.01 3.89 10.88
C VAL A 142 -14.00 4.81 11.55
N GLY A 143 -13.84 4.59 12.86
CA GLY A 143 -12.75 5.15 13.65
C GLY A 143 -11.76 4.06 14.06
N PHE A 144 -10.48 4.38 14.04
CA PHE A 144 -9.41 3.46 14.37
C PHE A 144 -8.40 4.09 15.34
N THR A 145 -7.65 3.25 16.04
CA THR A 145 -6.68 3.73 17.05
C THR A 145 -5.55 4.54 16.38
N PRO A 146 -5.05 5.59 17.06
CA PRO A 146 -3.90 6.37 16.58
C PRO A 146 -2.69 5.49 16.26
N ILE A 147 -1.87 5.94 15.29
CA ILE A 147 -0.60 5.29 14.90
C ILE A 147 -0.79 3.86 14.36
N SER A 148 -2.02 3.47 14.04
CA SER A 148 -2.31 2.14 13.48
C SER A 148 -2.42 2.11 11.96
N ASN A 149 -2.23 3.25 11.30
CA ASN A 149 -2.41 3.44 9.88
C ASN A 149 -1.08 3.58 9.14
N TYR A 150 -1.02 2.96 7.98
CA TYR A 150 0.06 3.15 7.00
C TYR A 150 -0.50 3.78 5.74
N GLU A 151 0.16 4.85 5.29
CA GLU A 151 -0.24 5.61 4.10
C GLU A 151 0.23 4.96 2.81
N PHE A 152 -0.67 4.94 1.84
CA PHE A 152 -0.41 4.51 0.47
C PHE A 152 -1.16 5.41 -0.51
N VAL A 153 -0.56 5.63 -1.67
CA VAL A 153 -1.27 6.18 -2.82
C VAL A 153 -1.48 5.04 -3.81
N ILE A 154 -2.74 4.66 -4.04
CA ILE A 154 -3.13 3.57 -4.93
C ILE A 154 -4.12 4.11 -5.94
N ASP A 155 -3.83 3.96 -7.22
CA ASP A 155 -4.63 4.47 -8.34
C ASP A 155 -4.92 5.98 -8.19
N GLY A 156 -3.95 6.75 -7.65
CA GLY A 156 -4.06 8.20 -7.43
C GLY A 156 -4.84 8.61 -6.17
N GLU A 157 -5.33 7.67 -5.37
CA GLU A 157 -6.04 7.95 -4.13
C GLU A 157 -5.19 7.67 -2.90
N LEU A 158 -5.23 8.58 -1.92
CA LEU A 158 -4.64 8.36 -0.59
C LEU A 158 -5.51 7.37 0.19
N LEU A 159 -4.89 6.29 0.65
CA LEU A 159 -5.53 5.25 1.45
C LEU A 159 -4.66 4.91 2.67
N TYR A 160 -5.31 4.61 3.77
CA TYR A 160 -4.68 4.08 4.97
C TYR A 160 -4.90 2.58 5.08
N ARG A 161 -3.81 1.83 5.18
CA ARG A 161 -3.87 0.41 5.55
C ARG A 161 -3.93 0.30 7.07
N VAL A 162 -5.02 -0.26 7.58
CA VAL A 162 -5.30 -0.39 9.02
C VAL A 162 -5.53 -1.86 9.37
N TYR A 163 -4.97 -2.31 10.49
CA TYR A 163 -5.36 -3.62 11.04
C TYR A 163 -6.83 -3.61 11.42
N THR A 164 -7.59 -4.60 10.96
CA THR A 164 -9.03 -4.73 11.25
C THR A 164 -9.32 -4.69 12.76
N LYS A 165 -8.44 -5.28 13.58
CA LYS A 165 -8.55 -5.28 15.05
C LYS A 165 -8.39 -3.90 15.71
N PHE A 166 -7.84 -2.93 14.99
CA PHE A 166 -7.66 -1.56 15.49
C PHE A 166 -8.78 -0.62 15.06
N ILE A 167 -9.74 -1.11 14.28
CA ILE A 167 -10.98 -0.40 14.00
C ILE A 167 -11.89 -0.62 15.19
N THR A 168 -12.10 0.45 15.97
CA THR A 168 -12.78 0.38 17.28
C THR A 168 -14.18 0.94 17.25
N ILE A 169 -14.50 1.79 16.29
CA ILE A 169 -15.78 2.48 16.17
C ILE A 169 -16.29 2.32 14.75
N LYS A 170 -17.57 2.01 14.63
CA LYS A 170 -18.33 2.14 13.40
C LYS A 170 -19.36 3.24 13.60
N TYR A 171 -19.26 4.27 12.79
CA TYR A 171 -20.21 5.38 12.80
C TYR A 171 -21.39 5.08 11.87
N GLU A 172 -22.51 5.69 12.17
CA GLU A 172 -23.62 5.76 11.23
C GLU A 172 -23.25 6.71 10.08
N TYR A 173 -23.08 6.16 8.86
CA TYR A 173 -22.73 6.94 7.68
C TYR A 173 -23.95 7.73 7.21
N GLN A 174 -23.83 9.06 7.23
CA GLN A 174 -24.93 9.97 6.86
C GLN A 174 -24.89 10.40 5.38
N GLY A 175 -23.86 9.99 4.64
CA GLY A 175 -23.72 10.27 3.22
C GLY A 175 -23.22 11.69 2.88
N ASN A 176 -22.82 12.47 3.88
CA ASN A 176 -22.35 13.86 3.73
C ASN A 176 -20.87 14.05 4.06
N GLU A 177 -20.14 12.97 4.27
CA GLU A 177 -18.70 13.02 4.51
C GLU A 177 -17.95 13.20 3.19
N GLU A 178 -17.21 14.29 3.09
CA GLU A 178 -16.33 14.55 1.96
C GLU A 178 -15.05 13.74 2.09
N THR A 179 -14.75 12.91 1.09
CA THR A 179 -13.50 12.17 1.03
C THR A 179 -12.36 13.11 0.63
N TYR A 180 -11.18 12.88 1.19
CA TYR A 180 -9.94 13.51 0.78
C TYR A 180 -9.44 12.86 -0.53
N ASN A 181 -9.14 13.68 -1.53
CA ASN A 181 -8.62 13.24 -2.84
C ASN A 181 -7.19 13.66 -3.00
#